data_493c172a92bbc79195f29f666522c613
#
_entry.id   493c172a92bbc79195f29f666522c613
#
_cell.length_a   1.000
_cell.length_b   1.000
_cell.length_c   1.000
_cell.angle_alpha   90.00
_cell.angle_beta   90.00
_cell.angle_gamma   90.00
#
_symmetry.space_group_name_H-M   'P 1'
#
loop_
_entity.id
_entity.type
_entity.pdbx_description
1 polymer ?
#
loop_
_entity_poly.entity_id
_entity_poly.type
_entity_poly.pdbx_seq_one_letter_code
_entity_poly.pdbx_strand_id
1 'polypeptide(L)'
;TPEGDQVEGAYQAVVEGMKKIGEKHSKNLNPDSRTIFNDGWMNTAGRFKIKGSEHEADEFRTATENTYQAQWDLAKSEASENPSDDGYIDDLKKRMQSSILSKSHREGWDDTETRAEFERFNEDILDAAVRGRIELERRNNPLRLWLDLKDGVYSPFLTEGELNEDLKDTVKVIED
;
A
#
# COMPACT_ATOMS: atom_id res chain seq x y z
N THR A 1 -12.08 -11.09 4.15
CA THR A 1 -12.78 -10.15 3.22
C THR A 1 -13.57 -10.96 2.21
N PRO A 2 -14.75 -10.50 1.72
CA PRO A 2 -15.58 -11.23 0.74
C PRO A 2 -14.85 -11.67 -0.52
N GLU A 3 -13.78 -10.97 -0.89
CA GLU A 3 -12.96 -11.29 -2.06
C GLU A 3 -12.03 -12.49 -1.82
N GLY A 4 -11.47 -12.66 -0.62
CA GLY A 4 -10.65 -13.81 -0.28
C GLY A 4 -11.43 -15.13 -0.29
N ASP A 5 -12.66 -15.11 0.23
CA ASP A 5 -13.54 -16.28 0.24
C ASP A 5 -13.99 -16.69 -1.17
N GLN A 6 -14.11 -15.74 -2.10
CA GLN A 6 -14.47 -16.02 -3.49
C GLN A 6 -13.32 -16.67 -4.29
N VAL A 7 -12.08 -16.28 -4.02
CA VAL A 7 -10.89 -16.85 -4.69
C VAL A 7 -10.64 -18.28 -4.22
N GLU A 8 -10.74 -18.55 -2.90
CA GLU A 8 -10.61 -19.89 -2.34
C GLU A 8 -11.69 -20.84 -2.91
N GLY A 9 -12.93 -20.38 -3.04
CA GLY A 9 -14.02 -21.16 -3.63
C GLY A 9 -13.80 -21.46 -5.12
N ALA A 10 -13.25 -20.53 -5.89
CA ALA A 10 -12.96 -20.74 -7.32
C ALA A 10 -11.86 -21.80 -7.52
N TYR A 11 -10.80 -21.75 -6.72
CA TYR A 11 -9.72 -22.73 -6.78
C TYR A 11 -10.20 -24.14 -6.39
N GLN A 12 -10.96 -24.28 -5.33
CA GLN A 12 -11.53 -25.56 -4.92
C GLN A 12 -12.43 -26.16 -6.02
N ALA A 13 -13.25 -25.32 -6.70
CA ALA A 13 -14.08 -25.75 -7.82
C ALA A 13 -13.26 -26.29 -9.00
N VAL A 14 -12.10 -25.66 -9.29
CA VAL A 14 -11.19 -26.15 -10.34
C VAL A 14 -10.58 -27.49 -9.97
N VAL A 15 -10.08 -27.64 -8.73
CA VAL A 15 -9.50 -28.92 -8.25
C VAL A 15 -10.53 -30.04 -8.26
N GLU A 16 -11.76 -29.78 -7.83
CA GLU A 16 -12.87 -30.78 -7.91
C GLU A 16 -13.24 -31.11 -9.33
N GLY A 17 -13.29 -30.12 -10.23
CA GLY A 17 -13.52 -30.32 -11.66
C GLY A 17 -12.45 -31.21 -12.28
N MET A 18 -11.19 -30.96 -11.99
CA MET A 18 -10.07 -31.79 -12.45
C MET A 18 -10.19 -33.22 -11.92
N LYS A 19 -10.51 -33.40 -10.64
CA LYS A 19 -10.71 -34.73 -10.06
C LYS A 19 -11.82 -35.52 -10.79
N LYS A 20 -12.97 -34.90 -11.02
CA LYS A 20 -14.09 -35.49 -11.78
C LYS A 20 -13.69 -35.90 -13.22
N ILE A 21 -12.89 -35.06 -13.89
CA ILE A 21 -12.37 -35.35 -15.24
C ILE A 21 -11.42 -36.56 -15.17
N GLY A 22 -10.48 -36.58 -14.21
CA GLY A 22 -9.56 -37.71 -14.04
C GLY A 22 -10.29 -39.02 -13.77
N GLU A 23 -11.28 -39.02 -12.87
CA GLU A 23 -12.09 -40.20 -12.58
C GLU A 23 -12.89 -40.67 -13.80
N LYS A 24 -13.48 -39.76 -14.57
CA LYS A 24 -14.25 -40.08 -15.80
C LYS A 24 -13.37 -40.75 -16.84
N HIS A 25 -12.18 -40.26 -17.09
CA HIS A 25 -11.27 -40.79 -18.11
C HIS A 25 -10.59 -42.09 -17.69
N SER A 26 -10.28 -42.28 -16.40
CA SER A 26 -9.64 -43.47 -15.89
C SER A 26 -10.56 -44.71 -15.88
N LYS A 27 -11.88 -44.52 -15.76
CA LYS A 27 -12.86 -45.63 -15.67
C LYS A 27 -12.84 -46.60 -16.86
N ASN A 28 -12.55 -46.12 -18.05
CA ASN A 28 -12.58 -46.90 -19.30
C ASN A 28 -11.20 -47.46 -19.70
N LEU A 29 -10.17 -47.29 -18.89
CA LEU A 29 -8.82 -47.77 -19.13
C LEU A 29 -8.63 -49.19 -18.55
N ASN A 30 -7.83 -50.00 -19.23
CA ASN A 30 -7.34 -51.25 -18.65
C ASN A 30 -6.45 -50.95 -17.42
N PRO A 31 -6.18 -51.96 -16.52
CA PRO A 31 -5.47 -51.71 -15.27
C PRO A 31 -4.09 -51.03 -15.45
N ASP A 32 -3.29 -51.46 -16.40
CA ASP A 32 -1.94 -50.93 -16.62
C ASP A 32 -1.99 -49.48 -17.15
N SER A 33 -2.84 -49.25 -18.13
CA SER A 33 -3.05 -47.90 -18.67
C SER A 33 -3.65 -46.96 -17.62
N ARG A 34 -4.48 -47.47 -16.72
CA ARG A 34 -5.06 -46.69 -15.60
C ARG A 34 -3.98 -46.24 -14.61
N THR A 35 -3.03 -47.10 -14.31
CA THR A 35 -1.90 -46.74 -13.42
C THR A 35 -1.10 -45.60 -14.02
N ILE A 36 -0.65 -45.75 -15.28
CA ILE A 36 0.11 -44.70 -15.98
C ILE A 36 -0.67 -43.37 -16.07
N PHE A 37 -1.94 -43.47 -16.39
CA PHE A 37 -2.82 -42.29 -16.46
C PHE A 37 -2.93 -41.61 -15.11
N ASN A 38 -3.19 -42.37 -14.02
CA ASN A 38 -3.35 -41.81 -12.69
C ASN A 38 -2.06 -41.15 -12.20
N ASP A 39 -0.89 -41.74 -12.45
CA ASP A 39 0.39 -41.15 -12.07
C ASP A 39 0.66 -39.85 -12.83
N GLY A 40 0.40 -39.82 -14.13
CA GLY A 40 0.48 -38.58 -14.91
C GLY A 40 -0.51 -37.50 -14.48
N TRP A 41 -1.73 -37.93 -14.17
CA TRP A 41 -2.80 -37.05 -13.69
C TRP A 41 -2.48 -36.45 -12.31
N MET A 42 -2.03 -37.29 -11.37
CA MET A 42 -1.66 -36.83 -10.02
C MET A 42 -0.50 -35.82 -10.06
N ASN A 43 0.50 -36.06 -10.93
CA ASN A 43 1.58 -35.11 -11.13
C ASN A 43 1.07 -33.77 -11.73
N THR A 44 0.16 -33.84 -12.69
CA THR A 44 -0.45 -32.63 -13.29
C THR A 44 -1.30 -31.87 -12.28
N ALA A 45 -2.17 -32.56 -11.56
CA ALA A 45 -3.00 -31.96 -10.52
C ALA A 45 -2.16 -31.34 -9.39
N GLY A 46 -1.05 -32.00 -8.99
CA GLY A 46 -0.11 -31.46 -8.02
C GLY A 46 0.55 -30.16 -8.47
N ARG A 47 0.98 -30.07 -9.74
CA ARG A 47 1.55 -28.85 -10.31
C ARG A 47 0.52 -27.72 -10.38
N PHE A 48 -0.72 -28.02 -10.74
CA PHE A 48 -1.81 -27.04 -10.73
C PHE A 48 -2.09 -26.52 -9.33
N LYS A 49 -2.08 -27.41 -8.33
CA LYS A 49 -2.28 -27.03 -6.94
C LYS A 49 -1.19 -26.06 -6.46
N ILE A 50 0.08 -26.35 -6.76
CA ILE A 50 1.19 -25.48 -6.37
C ILE A 50 1.06 -24.11 -7.04
N LYS A 51 0.83 -24.06 -8.36
CA LYS A 51 0.69 -22.81 -9.10
C LYS A 51 -0.52 -21.98 -8.65
N GLY A 52 -1.64 -22.63 -8.31
CA GLY A 52 -2.80 -21.96 -7.78
C GLY A 52 -2.50 -21.30 -6.43
N SER A 53 -1.86 -22.02 -5.50
CA SER A 53 -1.46 -21.49 -4.19
C SER A 53 -0.43 -20.36 -4.31
N GLU A 54 0.50 -20.43 -5.25
CA GLU A 54 1.46 -19.35 -5.52
C GLU A 54 0.73 -18.09 -6.02
N HIS A 55 -0.19 -18.25 -6.95
CA HIS A 55 -0.97 -17.13 -7.49
C HIS A 55 -1.86 -16.48 -6.42
N GLU A 56 -2.57 -17.27 -5.62
CA GLU A 56 -3.37 -16.76 -4.48
C GLU A 56 -2.51 -15.99 -3.47
N ALA A 57 -1.31 -16.50 -3.16
CA ALA A 57 -0.38 -15.82 -2.27
C ALA A 57 0.11 -14.48 -2.84
N ASP A 58 0.39 -14.44 -4.14
CA ASP A 58 0.82 -13.22 -4.82
C ASP A 58 -0.30 -12.18 -4.93
N GLU A 59 -1.53 -12.60 -5.22
CA GLU A 59 -2.70 -11.70 -5.23
C GLU A 59 -2.99 -11.14 -3.83
N PHE A 60 -2.95 -11.99 -2.81
CA PHE A 60 -3.12 -11.56 -1.41
C PHE A 60 -2.04 -10.55 -1.01
N ARG A 61 -0.78 -10.80 -1.38
CA ARG A 61 0.33 -9.87 -1.12
C ARG A 61 0.09 -8.53 -1.81
N THR A 62 -0.29 -8.56 -3.08
CA THR A 62 -0.57 -7.35 -3.87
C THR A 62 -1.73 -6.55 -3.30
N ALA A 63 -2.85 -7.21 -2.95
CA ALA A 63 -4.01 -6.54 -2.35
C ALA A 63 -3.68 -5.89 -1.00
N THR A 64 -2.86 -6.58 -0.18
CA THR A 64 -2.45 -6.07 1.12
C THR A 64 -1.50 -4.88 0.98
N GLU A 65 -0.57 -4.91 0.02
CA GLU A 65 0.33 -3.79 -0.26
C GLU A 65 -0.44 -2.57 -0.78
N ASN A 66 -1.39 -2.78 -1.69
CA ASN A 66 -2.27 -1.71 -2.18
C ASN A 66 -3.09 -1.08 -1.05
N THR A 67 -3.58 -1.88 -0.11
CA THR A 67 -4.31 -1.39 1.07
C THR A 67 -3.39 -0.56 1.97
N TYR A 68 -2.18 -1.02 2.22
CA TYR A 68 -1.17 -0.29 2.99
C TYR A 68 -0.83 1.05 2.35
N GLN A 69 -0.57 1.06 1.05
CA GLN A 69 -0.27 2.29 0.31
C GLN A 69 -1.44 3.27 0.33
N ALA A 70 -2.68 2.79 0.13
CA ALA A 70 -3.88 3.63 0.20
C ALA A 70 -4.07 4.26 1.60
N GLN A 71 -3.77 3.54 2.68
CA GLN A 71 -3.79 4.09 4.05
C GLN A 71 -2.71 5.17 4.24
N TRP A 72 -1.53 4.96 3.68
CA TRP A 72 -0.43 5.93 3.71
C TRP A 72 -0.81 7.22 2.98
N ASP A 73 -1.32 7.10 1.76
CA ASP A 73 -1.72 8.23 0.94
C ASP A 73 -2.90 9.00 1.56
N LEU A 74 -3.86 8.28 2.15
CA LEU A 74 -4.96 8.90 2.90
C LEU A 74 -4.45 9.70 4.10
N ALA A 75 -3.52 9.15 4.88
CA ALA A 75 -2.94 9.85 6.02
C ALA A 75 -2.20 11.13 5.60
N LYS A 76 -1.48 11.11 4.47
CA LYS A 76 -0.84 12.31 3.89
C LYS A 76 -1.88 13.37 3.49
N SER A 77 -2.96 12.96 2.82
CA SER A 77 -4.05 13.88 2.46
C SER A 77 -4.68 14.52 3.70
N GLU A 78 -5.00 13.71 4.70
CA GLU A 78 -5.58 14.17 5.97
C GLU A 78 -4.63 15.13 6.72
N ALA A 79 -3.31 14.88 6.70
CA ALA A 79 -2.31 15.77 7.29
C ALA A 79 -2.26 17.12 6.56
N SER A 80 -2.33 17.11 5.25
CA SER A 80 -2.34 18.32 4.43
C SER A 80 -3.63 19.16 4.63
N GLU A 81 -4.76 18.52 4.89
CA GLU A 81 -6.05 19.17 5.15
C GLU A 81 -6.15 19.76 6.56
N ASN A 82 -5.43 19.17 7.54
CA ASN A 82 -5.45 19.58 8.95
C ASN A 82 -4.04 19.94 9.46
N PRO A 83 -3.31 20.86 8.78
CA PRO A 83 -1.87 21.03 8.96
C PRO A 83 -1.47 21.69 10.28
N SER A 84 -2.41 22.23 11.03
CA SER A 84 -2.16 22.95 12.29
C SER A 84 -2.72 22.23 13.52
N ASP A 85 -3.25 21.02 13.35
CA ASP A 85 -3.78 20.20 14.45
C ASP A 85 -2.77 19.11 14.81
N ASP A 86 -1.87 19.44 15.73
CA ASP A 86 -0.83 18.52 16.20
C ASP A 86 -1.44 17.24 16.80
N GLY A 87 -2.60 17.34 17.48
CA GLY A 87 -3.29 16.19 18.05
C GLY A 87 -3.79 15.24 16.97
N TYR A 88 -4.32 15.80 15.90
CA TYR A 88 -4.77 15.04 14.73
C TYR A 88 -3.59 14.36 14.01
N ILE A 89 -2.49 15.08 13.81
CA ILE A 89 -1.24 14.54 13.22
C ILE A 89 -0.71 13.37 14.07
N ASP A 90 -0.70 13.50 15.39
CA ASP A 90 -0.29 12.40 16.27
C ASP A 90 -1.22 11.18 16.19
N ASP A 91 -2.51 11.38 16.03
CA ASP A 91 -3.46 10.29 15.84
C ASP A 91 -3.32 9.60 14.48
N LEU A 92 -2.97 10.33 13.41
CA LEU A 92 -2.57 9.74 12.12
C LEU A 92 -1.36 8.81 12.28
N LYS A 93 -0.33 9.27 12.98
CA LYS A 93 0.88 8.48 13.27
C LYS A 93 0.56 7.20 14.04
N LYS A 94 -0.29 7.28 15.07
CA LYS A 94 -0.71 6.11 15.86
C LYS A 94 -1.52 5.11 15.02
N ARG A 95 -2.45 5.60 14.19
CA ARG A 95 -3.23 4.72 13.29
C ARG A 95 -2.33 3.95 12.33
N MET A 96 -1.35 4.62 11.74
CA MET A 96 -0.44 3.97 10.80
C MET A 96 0.56 3.02 11.48
N GLN A 97 0.86 3.23 12.76
CA GLN A 97 1.77 2.38 13.53
C GLN A 97 1.38 0.90 13.47
N SER A 98 0.10 0.58 13.63
CA SER A 98 -0.38 -0.81 13.57
C SER A 98 -0.21 -1.42 12.18
N SER A 99 -0.40 -0.63 11.13
CA SER A 99 -0.23 -1.05 9.74
C SER A 99 1.23 -1.31 9.39
N ILE A 100 2.14 -0.44 9.84
CA ILE A 100 3.60 -0.62 9.67
C ILE A 100 4.08 -1.88 10.41
N LEU A 101 3.67 -2.09 11.66
CA LEU A 101 4.02 -3.29 12.42
C LEU A 101 3.48 -4.56 11.77
N SER A 102 2.25 -4.53 11.25
CA SER A 102 1.66 -5.66 10.54
C SER A 102 2.41 -5.97 9.23
N LYS A 103 2.82 -4.95 8.50
CA LYS A 103 3.67 -5.09 7.30
C LYS A 103 5.04 -5.65 7.67
N SER A 104 5.72 -5.07 8.66
CA SER A 104 7.01 -5.52 9.19
C SER A 104 7.00 -7.01 9.54
N HIS A 105 5.99 -7.46 10.29
CA HIS A 105 5.85 -8.85 10.67
C HIS A 105 5.63 -9.79 9.46
N ARG A 106 4.81 -9.37 8.52
CA ARG A 106 4.53 -10.13 7.29
C ARG A 106 5.74 -10.25 6.38
N GLU A 107 6.49 -9.16 6.21
CA GLU A 107 7.68 -9.09 5.35
C GLU A 107 8.95 -9.62 6.03
N GLY A 108 8.89 -9.90 7.33
CA GLY A 108 10.03 -10.40 8.11
C GLY A 108 11.11 -9.33 8.36
N TRP A 109 10.71 -8.05 8.45
CA TRP A 109 11.63 -6.94 8.72
C TRP A 109 12.24 -7.05 10.09
N ASP A 110 13.48 -6.61 10.22
CA ASP A 110 14.12 -6.42 11.51
C ASP A 110 13.72 -5.08 12.16
N ASP A 111 14.19 -4.84 13.39
CA ASP A 111 13.89 -3.61 14.12
C ASP A 111 14.40 -2.36 13.41
N THR A 112 15.49 -2.48 12.63
CA THR A 112 16.09 -1.36 11.89
C THR A 112 15.23 -0.98 10.70
N GLU A 113 14.78 -1.97 9.92
CA GLU A 113 13.91 -1.78 8.77
C GLU A 113 12.55 -1.22 9.21
N THR A 114 12.00 -1.78 10.29
CA THR A 114 10.74 -1.32 10.88
C THR A 114 10.84 0.14 11.33
N ARG A 115 11.94 0.52 11.99
CA ARG A 115 12.18 1.90 12.41
C ARG A 115 12.33 2.84 11.23
N ALA A 116 13.07 2.43 10.20
CA ALA A 116 13.23 3.24 8.99
C ALA A 116 11.90 3.55 8.30
N GLU A 117 10.98 2.58 8.25
CA GLU A 117 9.64 2.80 7.69
C GLU A 117 8.81 3.76 8.56
N PHE A 118 8.93 3.70 9.90
CA PHE A 118 8.31 4.69 10.80
C PHE A 118 8.86 6.10 10.57
N GLU A 119 10.18 6.23 10.47
CA GLU A 119 10.84 7.51 10.24
C GLU A 119 10.37 8.09 8.89
N ARG A 120 10.38 7.28 7.83
CA ARG A 120 9.89 7.68 6.51
C ARG A 120 8.43 8.13 6.55
N PHE A 121 7.55 7.40 7.24
CA PHE A 121 6.15 7.81 7.38
C PHE A 121 6.03 9.15 8.12
N ASN A 122 6.77 9.32 9.21
CA ASN A 122 6.75 10.58 9.96
C ASN A 122 7.24 11.77 9.14
N GLU A 123 8.27 11.59 8.32
CA GLU A 123 8.77 12.60 7.38
C GLU A 123 7.70 12.95 6.33
N ASP A 124 7.08 11.95 5.71
CA ASP A 124 6.03 12.15 4.71
C ASP A 124 4.80 12.89 5.28
N ILE A 125 4.38 12.57 6.51
CA ILE A 125 3.26 13.24 7.18
C ILE A 125 3.63 14.70 7.52
N LEU A 126 4.84 14.93 7.98
CA LEU A 126 5.31 16.27 8.29
C LEU A 126 5.41 17.13 7.03
N ASP A 127 5.97 16.59 5.94
CA ASP A 127 6.02 17.27 4.65
C ASP A 127 4.62 17.62 4.14
N ALA A 128 3.68 16.67 4.20
CA ALA A 128 2.29 16.91 3.80
C ALA A 128 1.62 18.01 4.65
N ALA A 129 1.82 18.00 5.97
CA ALA A 129 1.29 19.05 6.85
C ALA A 129 1.91 20.42 6.55
N VAL A 130 3.23 20.49 6.31
CA VAL A 130 3.91 21.74 5.95
C VAL A 130 3.36 22.29 4.63
N ARG A 131 3.20 21.45 3.61
CA ARG A 131 2.62 21.85 2.31
C ARG A 131 1.17 22.33 2.45
N GLY A 132 0.36 21.61 3.22
CA GLY A 132 -1.01 22.02 3.51
C GLY A 132 -1.07 23.37 4.22
N ARG A 133 -0.15 23.63 5.17
CA ARG A 133 -0.04 24.92 5.86
C ARG A 133 0.35 26.06 4.93
N ILE A 134 1.32 25.85 4.06
CA ILE A 134 1.71 26.84 3.04
C ILE A 134 0.52 27.19 2.15
N GLU A 135 -0.23 26.19 1.66
CA GLU A 135 -1.41 26.42 0.85
C GLU A 135 -2.52 27.17 1.59
N LEU A 136 -2.74 26.82 2.86
CA LEU A 136 -3.72 27.50 3.70
C LEU A 136 -3.34 28.97 3.96
N GLU A 137 -2.08 29.21 4.28
CA GLU A 137 -1.58 30.59 4.52
C GLU A 137 -1.53 31.42 3.23
N ARG A 138 -1.22 30.82 2.09
CA ARG A 138 -1.25 31.46 0.77
C ARG A 138 -2.63 32.03 0.46
N ARG A 139 -3.69 31.31 0.83
CA ARG A 139 -5.09 31.75 0.61
C ARG A 139 -5.55 32.79 1.64
N ASN A 140 -5.15 32.64 2.89
CA ASN A 140 -5.66 33.42 3.99
C ASN A 140 -4.82 34.67 4.33
N ASN A 141 -3.49 34.59 4.18
CA ASN A 141 -2.57 35.65 4.54
C ASN A 141 -1.28 35.60 3.71
N PRO A 142 -1.36 35.82 2.38
CA PRO A 142 -0.26 35.65 1.47
C PRO A 142 0.95 36.53 1.77
N LEU A 143 0.72 37.73 2.30
CA LEU A 143 1.82 38.66 2.67
C LEU A 143 2.65 38.10 3.85
N ARG A 144 1.99 37.54 4.84
CA ARG A 144 2.66 36.89 5.97
C ARG A 144 3.43 35.65 5.51
N LEU A 145 2.80 34.80 4.70
CA LEU A 145 3.46 33.62 4.12
C LEU A 145 4.74 34.03 3.35
N TRP A 146 4.67 35.10 2.55
CA TRP A 146 5.82 35.60 1.81
C TRP A 146 6.99 36.00 2.74
N LEU A 147 6.68 36.64 3.86
CA LEU A 147 7.69 37.00 4.87
C LEU A 147 8.29 35.74 5.50
N ASP A 148 7.45 34.81 5.94
CA ASP A 148 7.88 33.57 6.60
C ASP A 148 8.73 32.69 5.65
N LEU A 149 8.39 32.61 4.37
CA LEU A 149 9.18 31.93 3.35
C LEU A 149 10.56 32.64 3.17
N LYS A 150 10.57 33.97 3.10
CA LYS A 150 11.77 34.76 2.91
C LYS A 150 12.70 34.72 4.14
N ASP A 151 12.13 34.66 5.33
CA ASP A 151 12.87 34.56 6.59
C ASP A 151 13.34 33.13 6.88
N GLY A 152 13.03 32.18 6.01
CA GLY A 152 13.49 30.79 6.08
C GLY A 152 12.77 29.92 7.10
N VAL A 153 11.57 30.31 7.53
CA VAL A 153 10.75 29.52 8.48
C VAL A 153 10.51 28.11 7.96
N TYR A 154 10.33 27.96 6.64
CA TYR A 154 10.08 26.68 5.97
C TYR A 154 11.33 26.01 5.38
N SER A 155 12.51 26.64 5.50
CA SER A 155 13.77 26.10 4.94
C SER A 155 14.15 24.70 5.45
N PRO A 156 13.81 24.26 6.68
CA PRO A 156 14.09 22.90 7.13
C PRO A 156 13.27 21.82 6.40
N PHE A 157 12.19 22.21 5.72
CA PHE A 157 11.20 21.29 5.11
C PHE A 157 11.14 21.40 3.58
N LEU A 158 11.70 22.46 3.02
CA LEU A 158 11.65 22.73 1.57
C LEU A 158 13.05 22.75 0.99
N THR A 159 13.19 22.20 -0.20
CA THR A 159 14.39 22.42 -1.01
C THR A 159 14.44 23.87 -1.51
N GLU A 160 15.62 24.35 -1.88
CA GLU A 160 15.80 25.71 -2.43
C GLU A 160 14.91 25.95 -3.67
N GLY A 161 14.72 24.91 -4.50
CA GLY A 161 13.84 24.97 -5.68
C GLY A 161 12.38 25.18 -5.29
N GLU A 162 11.88 24.40 -4.34
CA GLU A 162 10.50 24.49 -3.82
C GLU A 162 10.24 25.82 -3.13
N LEU A 163 11.19 26.29 -2.31
CA LEU A 163 11.12 27.60 -1.65
C LEU A 163 10.99 28.74 -2.67
N ASN A 164 11.77 28.71 -3.73
CA ASN A 164 11.72 29.73 -4.79
C ASN A 164 10.39 29.67 -5.58
N GLU A 165 9.85 28.48 -5.81
CA GLU A 165 8.55 28.30 -6.46
C GLU A 165 7.41 28.84 -5.59
N ASP A 166 7.38 28.49 -4.31
CA ASP A 166 6.40 28.98 -3.35
C ASP A 166 6.45 30.50 -3.15
N LEU A 167 7.65 31.08 -3.11
CA LEU A 167 7.82 32.54 -3.09
C LEU A 167 7.21 33.21 -4.33
N LYS A 168 7.49 32.68 -5.51
CA LYS A 168 6.98 33.19 -6.78
C LYS A 168 5.45 33.08 -6.87
N ASP A 169 4.89 31.95 -6.46
CA ASP A 169 3.45 31.73 -6.50
C ASP A 169 2.71 32.59 -5.47
N THR A 170 3.32 32.81 -4.30
CA THR A 170 2.77 33.69 -3.28
C THR A 170 2.76 35.16 -3.74
N VAL A 171 3.79 35.62 -4.45
CA VAL A 171 3.83 36.97 -5.04
C VAL A 171 2.68 37.16 -6.02
N LYS A 172 2.40 36.19 -6.89
CA LYS A 172 1.25 36.27 -7.82
C LYS A 172 -0.07 36.51 -7.09
N VAL A 173 -0.30 35.79 -5.99
CA VAL A 173 -1.53 35.94 -5.18
C VAL A 173 -1.61 37.30 -4.49
N ILE A 174 -0.48 37.95 -4.19
CA ILE A 174 -0.45 39.29 -3.59
C ILE A 174 -0.75 40.37 -4.65
N GLU A 175 -0.36 40.14 -5.90
CA GLU A 175 -0.52 41.10 -7.02
C GLU A 175 -1.92 41.07 -7.64
N ASP A 176 -2.69 39.97 -7.50
CA ASP A 176 -4.08 39.82 -7.97
C ASP A 176 -5.08 40.46 -6.98
#